data_b6700e1ae5ff77f56b15879e02f95b64
#
_entry.id   b6700e1ae5ff77f56b15879e02f95b64
#
_cell.length_a   1.000
_cell.length_b   1.000
_cell.length_c   1.000
_cell.angle_alpha   90.00
_cell.angle_beta   90.00
_cell.angle_gamma   90.00
#
_symmetry.space_group_name_H-M   'P 1'
#
loop_
_entity.id
_entity.type
_entity.pdbx_description
1 polymer ?
#
loop_
_entity_poly.entity_id
_entity_poly.type
_entity_poly.pdbx_seq_one_letter_code
_entity_poly.pdbx_strand_id
1 'polypeptide(L)'
;MTRRKRITLLVIGATALVMLLCGLWLWRSMRTSNPWGAKTIGDIATPAGYSRVEAPAGSYTAYLRALPLKPRGARVQLYTGGDARLQFLSTAVIDQDILSNDEQCADVTMRLRAEYLWQKGRYQEISFRNVHGKTMRYSGGASRSAFERYMRGVYGACSTFSLYQETKPRAIQDVMPGDVLVYPARPGRKYGHAVMVVDVARSRSGKVAIMCLEGNTPAREKHLVRNPNPLHNPWFILSEGDEAIQISVFRFNKDELRHY
;
A
#
# COMPACT_ATOMS: atom_id res chain seq x y z
N MET A 1 -43.64 28.31 26.79
CA MET A 1 -43.21 27.24 25.85
C MET A 1 -43.83 25.94 26.30
N THR A 2 -44.59 25.28 25.43
CA THR A 2 -45.30 24.02 25.76
C THR A 2 -44.30 22.86 25.98
N ARG A 3 -44.70 21.86 26.79
CA ARG A 3 -43.90 20.66 27.08
C ARG A 3 -43.44 19.95 25.78
N ARG A 4 -44.27 19.90 24.76
CA ARG A 4 -43.93 19.36 23.42
C ARG A 4 -42.77 20.13 22.76
N LYS A 5 -42.83 21.47 22.73
CA LYS A 5 -41.74 22.28 22.15
C LYS A 5 -40.43 22.08 22.87
N ARG A 6 -40.40 21.91 24.20
CA ARG A 6 -39.19 21.60 24.96
C ARG A 6 -38.59 20.25 24.60
N ILE A 7 -39.45 19.22 24.50
CA ILE A 7 -39.01 17.87 24.11
C ILE A 7 -38.44 17.88 22.68
N THR A 8 -39.10 18.53 21.73
CA THR A 8 -38.61 18.62 20.33
C THR A 8 -37.25 19.33 20.28
N LEU A 9 -37.06 20.42 20.99
CA LEU A 9 -35.76 21.13 21.05
C LEU A 9 -34.66 20.29 21.68
N LEU A 10 -34.97 19.52 22.73
CA LEU A 10 -34.00 18.60 23.35
C LEU A 10 -33.61 17.47 22.40
N VAL A 11 -34.55 16.88 21.66
CA VAL A 11 -34.28 15.84 20.66
C VAL A 11 -33.42 16.40 19.54
N ILE A 12 -33.77 17.57 18.98
CA ILE A 12 -32.95 18.21 17.92
C ILE A 12 -31.54 18.51 18.43
N GLY A 13 -31.38 19.05 19.63
CA GLY A 13 -30.07 19.33 20.23
C GLY A 13 -29.25 18.08 20.45
N ALA A 14 -29.85 16.99 20.94
CA ALA A 14 -29.17 15.71 21.13
C ALA A 14 -28.75 15.11 19.79
N THR A 15 -29.61 15.14 18.76
CA THR A 15 -29.26 14.64 17.42
C THR A 15 -28.12 15.45 16.79
N ALA A 16 -28.16 16.78 16.90
CA ALA A 16 -27.09 17.65 16.42
C ALA A 16 -25.74 17.37 17.12
N LEU A 17 -25.77 17.16 18.44
CA LEU A 17 -24.58 16.80 19.21
C LEU A 17 -24.00 15.45 18.78
N VAL A 18 -24.83 14.43 18.59
CA VAL A 18 -24.42 13.11 18.11
C VAL A 18 -23.78 13.23 16.71
N MET A 19 -24.40 13.97 15.81
CA MET A 19 -23.85 14.19 14.46
C MET A 19 -22.50 14.93 14.53
N LEU A 20 -22.35 15.93 15.39
CA LEU A 20 -21.09 16.64 15.60
C LEU A 20 -20.01 15.70 16.15
N LEU A 21 -20.31 14.91 17.16
CA LEU A 21 -19.37 13.95 17.76
C LEU A 21 -18.96 12.86 16.75
N CYS A 22 -19.89 12.33 15.97
CA CYS A 22 -19.61 11.42 14.89
C CYS A 22 -18.73 12.06 13.81
N GLY A 23 -19.02 13.29 13.42
CA GLY A 23 -18.21 14.06 12.48
C GLY A 23 -16.78 14.30 12.98
N LEU A 24 -16.62 14.70 14.24
CA LEU A 24 -15.31 14.88 14.88
C LEU A 24 -14.54 13.55 15.00
N TRP A 25 -15.23 12.47 15.35
CA TRP A 25 -14.63 11.14 15.42
C TRP A 25 -14.15 10.66 14.04
N LEU A 26 -14.98 10.80 13.00
CA LEU A 26 -14.62 10.49 11.62
C LEU A 26 -13.43 11.34 11.15
N TRP A 27 -13.47 12.65 11.39
CA TRP A 27 -12.39 13.57 11.03
C TRP A 27 -11.06 13.21 11.71
N ARG A 28 -11.12 12.88 13.02
CA ARG A 28 -9.95 12.43 13.79
C ARG A 28 -9.42 11.08 13.30
N SER A 29 -10.32 10.12 13.01
CA SER A 29 -9.97 8.81 12.47
C SER A 29 -9.31 8.91 11.10
N MET A 30 -9.81 9.80 10.24
CA MET A 30 -9.21 10.05 8.92
C MET A 30 -7.80 10.65 8.98
N ARG A 31 -7.42 11.29 10.08
CA ARG A 31 -6.09 11.89 10.26
C ARG A 31 -5.15 11.03 11.10
N THR A 32 -5.66 10.03 11.78
CA THR A 32 -4.85 9.15 12.62
C THR A 32 -4.32 7.99 11.78
N SER A 33 -3.01 7.75 11.86
CA SER A 33 -2.38 6.55 11.31
C SER A 33 -2.77 5.33 12.16
N ASN A 34 -2.95 4.17 11.51
CA ASN A 34 -3.38 2.92 12.12
C ASN A 34 -4.56 3.10 13.10
N PRO A 35 -5.70 3.62 12.64
CA PRO A 35 -6.84 3.94 13.52
C PRO A 35 -7.44 2.68 14.18
N TRP A 36 -7.19 1.52 13.60
CA TRP A 36 -7.66 0.21 14.09
C TRP A 36 -6.80 -0.34 15.23
N GLY A 37 -5.54 0.13 15.38
CA GLY A 37 -4.56 -0.48 16.30
C GLY A 37 -4.12 -1.87 15.84
N ALA A 38 -4.19 -2.14 14.54
CA ALA A 38 -3.78 -3.40 13.93
C ALA A 38 -2.28 -3.64 14.14
N LYS A 39 -1.87 -4.86 14.43
CA LYS A 39 -0.46 -5.25 14.60
C LYS A 39 0.19 -5.61 13.27
N THR A 40 -0.60 -6.16 12.34
CA THR A 40 -0.18 -6.56 11.00
C THR A 40 -1.19 -6.10 9.95
N ILE A 41 -0.83 -6.16 8.68
CA ILE A 41 -1.77 -5.91 7.58
C ILE A 41 -2.98 -6.86 7.67
N GLY A 42 -2.74 -8.12 8.02
CA GLY A 42 -3.78 -9.14 8.13
C GLY A 42 -4.86 -8.85 9.19
N ASP A 43 -4.55 -8.04 10.21
CA ASP A 43 -5.49 -7.68 11.26
C ASP A 43 -6.50 -6.60 10.84
N ILE A 44 -6.28 -5.93 9.70
CA ILE A 44 -7.20 -4.90 9.19
C ILE A 44 -8.40 -5.57 8.54
N ALA A 45 -9.61 -5.35 9.05
CA ALA A 45 -10.83 -5.96 8.52
C ALA A 45 -11.06 -5.67 7.02
N THR A 46 -11.67 -6.63 6.32
CA THR A 46 -12.17 -6.42 4.94
C THR A 46 -13.39 -5.51 4.93
N PRO A 47 -13.69 -4.85 3.80
CA PRO A 47 -14.97 -4.18 3.63
C PRO A 47 -16.13 -5.16 3.80
N ALA A 48 -17.27 -4.67 4.26
CA ALA A 48 -18.48 -5.49 4.43
C ALA A 48 -18.86 -6.17 3.10
N GLY A 49 -19.12 -7.48 3.14
CA GLY A 49 -19.49 -8.27 1.97
C GLY A 49 -18.30 -8.74 1.10
N TYR A 50 -17.06 -8.51 1.56
CA TYR A 50 -15.85 -9.01 0.88
C TYR A 50 -15.17 -10.09 1.71
N SER A 51 -14.65 -11.10 1.04
CA SER A 51 -13.81 -12.16 1.62
C SER A 51 -12.40 -12.08 1.04
N ARG A 52 -11.37 -12.20 1.89
CA ARG A 52 -9.98 -12.22 1.44
C ARG A 52 -9.73 -13.40 0.51
N VAL A 53 -8.86 -13.20 -0.48
CA VAL A 53 -8.27 -14.33 -1.24
C VAL A 53 -7.47 -15.23 -0.31
N GLU A 54 -7.30 -16.49 -0.67
CA GLU A 54 -6.52 -17.43 0.12
C GLU A 54 -5.06 -16.99 0.28
N ALA A 55 -4.49 -17.32 1.42
CA ALA A 55 -3.08 -17.08 1.75
C ALA A 55 -2.47 -18.36 2.33
N PRO A 56 -2.12 -19.34 1.50
CA PRO A 56 -1.49 -20.56 1.98
C PRO A 56 -0.27 -20.26 2.85
N ALA A 57 -0.06 -21.05 3.88
CA ALA A 57 1.07 -20.89 4.79
C ALA A 57 2.40 -20.83 4.00
N GLY A 58 3.21 -19.84 4.29
CA GLY A 58 4.48 -19.62 3.62
C GLY A 58 4.41 -18.99 2.22
N SER A 59 3.22 -18.67 1.71
CA SER A 59 3.06 -17.93 0.44
C SER A 59 3.48 -16.47 0.56
N TYR A 60 3.68 -15.82 -0.60
CA TYR A 60 3.95 -14.38 -0.65
C TYR A 60 2.77 -13.56 -0.09
N THR A 61 1.55 -13.98 -0.36
CA THR A 61 0.35 -13.38 0.24
C THR A 61 0.38 -13.43 1.78
N ALA A 62 0.73 -14.59 2.35
CA ALA A 62 0.85 -14.74 3.80
C ALA A 62 1.96 -13.85 4.38
N TYR A 63 3.10 -13.74 3.69
CA TYR A 63 4.19 -12.84 4.06
C TYR A 63 3.74 -11.37 4.07
N LEU A 64 3.08 -10.90 3.02
CA LEU A 64 2.60 -9.51 2.93
C LEU A 64 1.58 -9.18 4.02
N ARG A 65 0.66 -10.10 4.33
CA ARG A 65 -0.30 -9.93 5.43
C ARG A 65 0.34 -9.91 6.81
N ALA A 66 1.47 -10.57 6.97
CA ALA A 66 2.23 -10.62 8.21
C ALA A 66 3.14 -9.40 8.43
N LEU A 67 3.23 -8.47 7.46
CA LEU A 67 4.03 -7.26 7.63
C LEU A 67 3.57 -6.48 8.86
N PRO A 68 4.49 -6.17 9.79
CA PRO A 68 4.16 -5.50 11.05
C PRO A 68 3.81 -4.03 10.79
N LEU A 69 2.88 -3.51 11.58
CA LEU A 69 2.45 -2.12 11.54
C LEU A 69 2.94 -1.39 12.78
N LYS A 70 3.42 -0.16 12.61
CA LYS A 70 3.73 0.73 13.73
C LYS A 70 2.47 1.06 14.54
N PRO A 71 2.62 1.39 15.83
CA PRO A 71 1.50 1.72 16.72
C PRO A 71 0.60 2.82 16.15
N ARG A 72 -0.62 2.89 16.68
CA ARG A 72 -1.58 3.94 16.37
C ARG A 72 -0.98 5.33 16.56
N GLY A 73 -1.16 6.18 15.54
CA GLY A 73 -0.67 7.55 15.54
C GLY A 73 0.76 7.72 15.04
N ALA A 74 1.47 6.62 14.72
CA ALA A 74 2.80 6.70 14.15
C ALA A 74 2.79 7.50 12.84
N ARG A 75 3.76 8.39 12.67
CA ARG A 75 3.92 9.25 11.49
C ARG A 75 4.94 8.64 10.55
N VAL A 76 4.71 8.79 9.25
CA VAL A 76 5.69 8.38 8.22
C VAL A 76 6.92 9.26 8.35
N GLN A 77 8.08 8.64 8.56
CA GLN A 77 9.37 9.32 8.65
C GLN A 77 10.12 9.28 7.33
N LEU A 78 10.92 10.30 7.08
CA LEU A 78 11.89 10.32 5.97
C LEU A 78 13.14 9.53 6.38
N TYR A 79 13.86 8.97 5.39
CA TYR A 79 15.17 8.34 5.62
C TYR A 79 16.16 9.29 6.28
N THR A 80 16.14 10.57 5.92
CA THR A 80 17.00 11.62 6.48
C THR A 80 16.57 12.11 7.86
N GLY A 81 15.53 11.53 8.43
CA GLY A 81 14.90 11.94 9.68
C GLY A 81 13.81 12.98 9.49
N GLY A 82 12.94 13.08 10.47
CA GLY A 82 11.80 13.99 10.47
C GLY A 82 10.59 13.48 9.70
N ASP A 83 9.48 14.14 9.87
CA ASP A 83 8.19 13.76 9.32
C ASP A 83 8.14 13.94 7.79
N ALA A 84 7.67 12.95 7.08
CA ALA A 84 7.32 13.10 5.67
C ALA A 84 6.17 14.09 5.50
N ARG A 85 6.16 14.82 4.39
CA ARG A 85 5.03 15.67 4.01
C ARG A 85 3.81 14.82 3.64
N LEU A 86 2.62 15.43 3.65
CA LEU A 86 1.38 14.81 3.21
C LEU A 86 1.01 13.53 3.99
N GLN A 87 1.22 13.54 5.30
CA GLN A 87 0.85 12.45 6.22
C GLN A 87 -0.59 11.94 6.02
N PHE A 88 -1.49 12.80 5.56
CA PHE A 88 -2.90 12.45 5.33
C PHE A 88 -3.10 11.48 4.16
N LEU A 89 -2.10 11.23 3.31
CA LEU A 89 -2.15 10.23 2.24
C LEU A 89 -1.82 8.83 2.76
N SER A 90 -1.27 8.70 3.96
CA SER A 90 -0.98 7.42 4.60
C SER A 90 -2.02 7.06 5.64
N THR A 91 -2.29 5.77 5.82
CA THR A 91 -3.23 5.30 6.84
C THR A 91 -2.64 4.35 7.87
N ALA A 92 -1.52 3.71 7.58
CA ALA A 92 -0.70 2.95 8.54
C ALA A 92 0.74 2.86 8.04
N VAL A 93 1.69 2.82 8.95
CA VAL A 93 3.13 2.75 8.66
C VAL A 93 3.61 1.33 8.89
N ILE A 94 4.37 0.77 7.94
CA ILE A 94 5.00 -0.54 8.09
C ILE A 94 6.20 -0.42 9.02
N ASP A 95 6.29 -1.30 10.00
CA ASP A 95 7.43 -1.33 10.94
C ASP A 95 8.60 -2.11 10.33
N GLN A 96 9.24 -1.48 9.36
CA GLN A 96 10.41 -1.99 8.65
C GLN A 96 11.33 -0.84 8.24
N ASP A 97 12.61 -0.96 8.55
CA ASP A 97 13.62 0.06 8.25
C ASP A 97 13.70 0.41 6.77
N ILE A 98 14.17 1.63 6.49
CA ILE A 98 14.57 2.09 5.16
C ILE A 98 16.08 1.80 5.01
N LEU A 99 16.50 1.13 3.94
CA LEU A 99 17.92 0.74 3.76
C LEU A 99 18.80 1.87 3.23
N SER A 100 18.25 2.79 2.46
CA SER A 100 18.98 3.94 1.91
C SER A 100 18.05 5.05 1.46
N ASN A 101 18.62 6.23 1.18
CA ASN A 101 17.87 7.36 0.61
C ASN A 101 17.35 7.10 -0.82
N ASP A 102 17.83 6.03 -1.46
CA ASP A 102 17.42 5.62 -2.79
C ASP A 102 16.26 4.60 -2.77
N GLU A 103 15.82 4.14 -1.58
CA GLU A 103 14.67 3.25 -1.44
C GLU A 103 13.35 4.02 -1.64
N GLN A 104 12.96 4.22 -2.89
CA GLN A 104 11.79 4.99 -3.29
C GLN A 104 10.60 4.09 -3.66
N CYS A 105 9.63 4.58 -4.43
CA CYS A 105 8.38 3.87 -4.69
C CYS A 105 8.55 2.50 -5.37
N ALA A 106 9.33 2.42 -6.46
CA ALA A 106 9.58 1.15 -7.14
C ALA A 106 10.45 0.20 -6.30
N ASP A 107 11.43 0.77 -5.57
CA ASP A 107 12.39 0.01 -4.78
C ASP A 107 11.74 -0.70 -3.60
N VAL A 108 10.72 -0.08 -3.00
CA VAL A 108 9.89 -0.72 -1.97
C VAL A 108 9.22 -1.99 -2.49
N THR A 109 8.68 -1.98 -3.71
CA THR A 109 8.02 -3.15 -4.29
C THR A 109 9.04 -4.27 -4.57
N MET A 110 10.20 -3.92 -5.13
CA MET A 110 11.29 -4.85 -5.38
C MET A 110 11.84 -5.43 -4.07
N ARG A 111 12.03 -4.58 -3.05
CA ARG A 111 12.51 -5.02 -1.74
C ARG A 111 11.59 -6.03 -1.08
N LEU A 112 10.30 -5.78 -1.01
CA LEU A 112 9.35 -6.70 -0.36
C LEU A 112 9.34 -8.08 -1.03
N ARG A 113 9.45 -8.12 -2.38
CA ARG A 113 9.61 -9.38 -3.11
C ARG A 113 10.93 -10.07 -2.76
N ALA A 114 12.04 -9.33 -2.76
CA ALA A 114 13.36 -9.87 -2.44
C ALA A 114 13.46 -10.37 -1.00
N GLU A 115 12.92 -9.63 -0.02
CA GLU A 115 12.86 -10.03 1.40
C GLU A 115 12.12 -11.36 1.58
N TYR A 116 10.96 -11.50 0.93
CA TYR A 116 10.21 -12.75 0.95
C TYR A 116 11.03 -13.92 0.41
N LEU A 117 11.64 -13.77 -0.76
CA LEU A 117 12.46 -14.81 -1.37
C LEU A 117 13.68 -15.13 -0.51
N TRP A 118 14.32 -14.12 0.06
CA TRP A 118 15.47 -14.27 0.94
C TRP A 118 15.11 -15.04 2.22
N GLN A 119 13.99 -14.69 2.87
CA GLN A 119 13.49 -15.40 4.05
C GLN A 119 13.11 -16.86 3.77
N LYS A 120 12.75 -17.16 2.52
CA LYS A 120 12.44 -18.53 2.06
C LYS A 120 13.69 -19.32 1.64
N GLY A 121 14.88 -18.74 1.71
CA GLY A 121 16.11 -19.37 1.20
C GLY A 121 16.16 -19.49 -0.33
N ARG A 122 15.22 -18.83 -1.05
CA ARG A 122 15.10 -18.87 -2.52
C ARG A 122 16.01 -17.81 -3.17
N TYR A 123 17.28 -17.82 -2.78
CA TYR A 123 18.26 -16.79 -3.15
C TYR A 123 18.47 -16.67 -4.66
N GLN A 124 18.43 -17.80 -5.39
CA GLN A 124 18.63 -17.83 -6.84
C GLN A 124 17.51 -17.16 -7.64
N GLU A 125 16.34 -16.98 -7.03
CA GLU A 125 15.18 -16.32 -7.64
C GLU A 125 15.18 -14.81 -7.42
N ILE A 126 16.08 -14.29 -6.58
CA ILE A 126 16.22 -12.86 -6.35
C ILE A 126 16.99 -12.25 -7.51
N SER A 127 16.26 -11.65 -8.43
CA SER A 127 16.84 -10.92 -9.55
C SER A 127 15.89 -9.81 -10.01
N PHE A 128 16.49 -8.73 -10.55
CA PHE A 128 15.75 -7.59 -11.10
C PHE A 128 16.43 -7.12 -12.39
N ARG A 129 15.63 -6.63 -13.32
CA ARG A 129 16.11 -6.05 -14.56
C ARG A 129 16.39 -4.56 -14.35
N ASN A 130 17.60 -4.10 -14.66
CA ASN A 130 17.94 -2.69 -14.53
C ASN A 130 17.43 -1.85 -15.73
N VAL A 131 17.60 -0.53 -15.67
CA VAL A 131 17.14 0.41 -16.72
C VAL A 131 17.79 0.17 -18.09
N HIS A 132 18.93 -0.52 -18.15
CA HIS A 132 19.64 -0.91 -19.39
C HIS A 132 19.24 -2.32 -19.86
N GLY A 133 18.25 -2.97 -19.25
CA GLY A 133 17.81 -4.31 -19.61
C GLY A 133 18.69 -5.46 -19.10
N LYS A 134 19.75 -5.18 -18.33
CA LYS A 134 20.62 -6.20 -17.75
C LYS A 134 20.00 -6.78 -16.48
N THR A 135 20.02 -8.11 -16.34
CA THR A 135 19.56 -8.80 -15.12
C THR A 135 20.63 -8.73 -14.03
N MET A 136 20.24 -8.19 -12.88
CA MET A 136 21.02 -8.17 -11.66
C MET A 136 20.58 -9.35 -10.79
N ARG A 137 21.47 -10.30 -10.53
CA ARG A 137 21.20 -11.51 -9.74
C ARG A 137 21.85 -11.43 -8.37
N TYR A 138 21.12 -11.85 -7.34
CA TYR A 138 21.67 -11.99 -6.01
C TYR A 138 22.51 -13.28 -5.90
N SER A 139 23.66 -13.20 -5.23
CA SER A 139 24.56 -14.34 -5.04
C SER A 139 25.12 -14.44 -3.61
N GLY A 140 24.57 -13.65 -2.66
CA GLY A 140 25.11 -13.56 -1.30
C GLY A 140 24.59 -14.63 -0.32
N GLY A 141 23.76 -15.58 -0.76
CA GLY A 141 23.20 -16.63 0.10
C GLY A 141 22.45 -16.07 1.32
N ALA A 142 22.63 -16.64 2.50
CA ALA A 142 21.99 -16.25 3.74
C ALA A 142 22.57 -14.98 4.40
N SER A 143 23.57 -14.33 3.79
CA SER A 143 24.19 -13.15 4.36
C SER A 143 23.30 -11.92 4.28
N ARG A 144 22.85 -11.41 5.42
CA ARG A 144 22.01 -10.20 5.50
C ARG A 144 22.74 -8.97 4.95
N SER A 145 24.01 -8.79 5.28
CA SER A 145 24.81 -7.67 4.79
C SER A 145 25.03 -7.71 3.27
N ALA A 146 25.20 -8.92 2.70
CA ALA A 146 25.27 -9.08 1.24
C ALA A 146 23.93 -8.78 0.58
N PHE A 147 22.80 -9.19 1.17
CA PHE A 147 21.47 -8.88 0.69
C PHE A 147 21.22 -7.37 0.66
N GLU A 148 21.50 -6.66 1.74
CA GLU A 148 21.29 -5.22 1.81
C GLU A 148 22.20 -4.46 0.82
N ARG A 149 23.44 -4.89 0.65
CA ARG A 149 24.35 -4.32 -0.36
C ARG A 149 23.79 -4.51 -1.77
N TYR A 150 23.28 -5.72 -2.06
CA TYR A 150 22.64 -6.01 -3.34
C TYR A 150 21.43 -5.10 -3.57
N MET A 151 20.53 -4.95 -2.56
CA MET A 151 19.36 -4.11 -2.67
C MET A 151 19.72 -2.63 -2.91
N ARG A 152 20.75 -2.09 -2.23
CA ARG A 152 21.24 -0.73 -2.52
C ARG A 152 21.75 -0.59 -3.97
N GLY A 153 22.36 -1.63 -4.52
CA GLY A 153 22.74 -1.67 -5.94
C GLY A 153 21.52 -1.69 -6.87
N VAL A 154 20.45 -2.42 -6.50
CA VAL A 154 19.17 -2.45 -7.23
C VAL A 154 18.54 -1.06 -7.24
N TYR A 155 18.47 -0.36 -6.10
CA TYR A 155 17.88 0.98 -6.00
C TYR A 155 18.59 2.02 -6.90
N GLY A 156 19.92 1.92 -7.03
CA GLY A 156 20.67 2.81 -7.93
C GLY A 156 20.60 2.46 -9.41
N ALA A 157 20.14 1.26 -9.77
CA ALA A 157 20.18 0.76 -11.15
C ALA A 157 18.80 0.47 -11.76
N CYS A 158 17.76 0.31 -10.93
CA CYS A 158 16.40 0.05 -11.34
C CYS A 158 15.52 1.30 -11.17
N SER A 159 14.30 1.26 -11.70
CA SER A 159 13.34 2.36 -11.60
C SER A 159 11.94 1.87 -11.93
N THR A 160 10.94 2.76 -11.88
CA THR A 160 9.59 2.48 -12.40
C THR A 160 9.59 2.03 -13.85
N PHE A 161 10.55 2.50 -14.67
CA PHE A 161 10.70 2.07 -16.06
C PHE A 161 11.11 0.59 -16.15
N SER A 162 12.18 0.19 -15.44
CA SER A 162 12.63 -1.21 -15.48
C SER A 162 11.60 -2.17 -14.85
N LEU A 163 10.94 -1.76 -13.75
CA LEU A 163 9.86 -2.52 -13.14
C LEU A 163 8.67 -2.72 -14.10
N TYR A 164 8.29 -1.67 -14.83
CA TYR A 164 7.25 -1.77 -15.86
C TYR A 164 7.65 -2.75 -16.97
N GLN A 165 8.90 -2.70 -17.45
CA GLN A 165 9.40 -3.61 -18.50
C GLN A 165 9.53 -5.06 -18.05
N GLU A 166 9.82 -5.30 -16.78
CA GLU A 166 10.01 -6.65 -16.22
C GLU A 166 8.68 -7.36 -15.93
N THR A 167 7.65 -6.60 -15.62
CA THR A 167 6.32 -7.11 -15.26
C THR A 167 5.37 -7.17 -16.45
N LYS A 168 4.28 -7.95 -16.33
CA LYS A 168 3.26 -8.15 -17.37
C LYS A 168 1.91 -7.60 -16.92
N PRO A 169 1.05 -7.10 -17.83
CA PRO A 169 -0.30 -6.68 -17.47
C PRO A 169 -1.11 -7.78 -16.77
N ARG A 170 -1.96 -7.37 -15.83
CA ARG A 170 -2.88 -8.24 -15.11
C ARG A 170 -4.29 -7.67 -15.19
N ALA A 171 -5.29 -8.52 -15.45
CA ALA A 171 -6.69 -8.10 -15.38
C ALA A 171 -7.10 -7.80 -13.92
N ILE A 172 -8.02 -6.85 -13.73
CA ILE A 172 -8.51 -6.48 -12.38
C ILE A 172 -9.08 -7.71 -11.65
N GLN A 173 -9.77 -8.60 -12.36
CA GLN A 173 -10.36 -9.80 -11.78
C GLN A 173 -9.33 -10.82 -11.27
N ASP A 174 -8.12 -10.78 -11.82
CA ASP A 174 -7.05 -11.71 -11.47
C ASP A 174 -6.03 -11.14 -10.49
N VAL A 175 -6.22 -9.89 -10.05
CA VAL A 175 -5.28 -9.21 -9.14
C VAL A 175 -5.04 -10.02 -7.88
N MET A 176 -3.77 -10.11 -7.48
CA MET A 176 -3.31 -10.84 -6.29
C MET A 176 -2.37 -9.99 -5.44
N PRO A 177 -2.24 -10.29 -4.13
CA PRO A 177 -1.19 -9.68 -3.33
C PRO A 177 0.19 -9.95 -3.93
N GLY A 178 1.01 -8.90 -4.04
CA GLY A 178 2.30 -8.92 -4.72
C GLY A 178 2.28 -8.32 -6.13
N ASP A 179 1.11 -8.11 -6.72
CA ASP A 179 0.98 -7.34 -7.95
C ASP A 179 1.31 -5.86 -7.70
N VAL A 180 1.65 -5.15 -8.76
CA VAL A 180 2.07 -3.75 -8.70
C VAL A 180 1.24 -2.91 -9.66
N LEU A 181 0.90 -1.72 -9.22
CA LEU A 181 0.42 -0.64 -10.06
C LEU A 181 1.64 0.23 -10.38
N VAL A 182 2.07 0.28 -11.63
CA VAL A 182 3.30 0.98 -12.01
C VAL A 182 3.19 1.65 -13.37
N TYR A 183 3.62 2.90 -13.44
CA TYR A 183 3.85 3.62 -14.69
C TYR A 183 5.21 4.31 -14.68
N PRO A 184 5.94 4.30 -15.81
CA PRO A 184 7.18 5.07 -15.99
C PRO A 184 6.89 6.56 -16.21
N ALA A 185 7.93 7.40 -16.08
CA ALA A 185 7.88 8.76 -16.55
C ALA A 185 7.61 8.77 -18.08
N ARG A 186 6.75 9.68 -18.55
CA ARG A 186 6.37 9.83 -19.96
C ARG A 186 5.82 11.25 -20.22
N PRO A 187 5.63 11.68 -21.48
CA PRO A 187 4.95 12.94 -21.79
C PRO A 187 3.64 13.06 -21.00
N GLY A 188 3.46 14.18 -20.29
CA GLY A 188 2.33 14.44 -19.40
C GLY A 188 2.47 13.85 -17.98
N ARG A 189 3.48 13.01 -17.72
CA ARG A 189 3.81 12.43 -16.39
C ARG A 189 5.31 12.51 -16.14
N LYS A 190 5.78 13.65 -15.63
CA LYS A 190 7.21 13.93 -15.41
C LYS A 190 7.92 12.86 -14.57
N TYR A 191 7.23 12.26 -13.61
CA TYR A 191 7.78 11.22 -12.74
C TYR A 191 6.97 9.93 -12.90
N GLY A 192 7.66 8.79 -12.85
CA GLY A 192 7.02 7.49 -12.68
C GLY A 192 6.55 7.30 -11.25
N HIS A 193 5.65 6.32 -11.03
CA HIS A 193 5.21 5.92 -9.71
C HIS A 193 4.91 4.43 -9.65
N ALA A 194 5.07 3.83 -8.48
CA ALA A 194 4.74 2.44 -8.24
C ALA A 194 4.09 2.27 -6.86
N VAL A 195 3.07 1.42 -6.81
CA VAL A 195 2.33 1.04 -5.61
C VAL A 195 2.17 -0.48 -5.60
N MET A 196 2.41 -1.13 -4.48
CA MET A 196 2.22 -2.58 -4.36
C MET A 196 0.84 -2.92 -3.81
N VAL A 197 0.18 -3.90 -4.39
CA VAL A 197 -1.01 -4.53 -3.83
C VAL A 197 -0.56 -5.49 -2.73
N VAL A 198 -0.92 -5.22 -1.47
CA VAL A 198 -0.48 -6.04 -0.33
C VAL A 198 -1.56 -6.96 0.21
N ASP A 199 -2.82 -6.68 -0.09
CA ASP A 199 -3.94 -7.56 0.23
C ASP A 199 -5.07 -7.42 -0.78
N VAL A 200 -5.84 -8.48 -0.97
CA VAL A 200 -6.96 -8.56 -1.92
C VAL A 200 -8.14 -9.26 -1.27
N ALA A 201 -9.34 -8.72 -1.49
CA ALA A 201 -10.59 -9.36 -1.11
C ALA A 201 -11.61 -9.25 -2.27
N ARG A 202 -12.52 -10.19 -2.36
CA ARG A 202 -13.51 -10.28 -3.45
C ARG A 202 -14.92 -10.30 -2.90
N SER A 203 -15.84 -9.61 -3.56
CA SER A 203 -17.27 -9.69 -3.26
C SER A 203 -17.94 -10.77 -4.10
N ARG A 204 -19.12 -11.22 -3.67
CA ARG A 204 -19.97 -12.14 -4.46
C ARG A 204 -20.44 -11.52 -5.77
N SER A 205 -20.49 -10.19 -5.87
CA SER A 205 -20.87 -9.47 -7.09
C SER A 205 -19.73 -9.25 -8.08
N GLY A 206 -18.56 -9.88 -7.88
CA GLY A 206 -17.41 -9.77 -8.76
C GLY A 206 -16.56 -8.50 -8.58
N LYS A 207 -16.89 -7.62 -7.62
CA LYS A 207 -16.01 -6.49 -7.30
C LYS A 207 -14.79 -6.95 -6.51
N VAL A 208 -13.67 -6.27 -6.73
CA VAL A 208 -12.39 -6.55 -6.08
C VAL A 208 -12.00 -5.39 -5.17
N ALA A 209 -11.64 -5.69 -3.94
CA ALA A 209 -11.07 -4.73 -3.01
C ALA A 209 -9.57 -4.99 -2.90
N ILE A 210 -8.74 -3.98 -3.11
CA ILE A 210 -7.30 -4.04 -2.96
C ILE A 210 -6.82 -3.10 -1.86
N MET A 211 -5.80 -3.52 -1.11
CA MET A 211 -5.08 -2.68 -0.16
C MET A 211 -3.69 -2.41 -0.74
N CYS A 212 -3.29 -1.17 -0.75
CA CYS A 212 -2.08 -0.72 -1.42
C CYS A 212 -1.04 -0.17 -0.44
N LEU A 213 0.23 -0.45 -0.73
CA LEU A 213 1.39 0.01 0.00
C LEU A 213 2.34 0.75 -0.93
N GLU A 214 2.93 1.83 -0.45
CA GLU A 214 3.95 2.59 -1.18
C GLU A 214 5.12 3.04 -0.29
N GLY A 215 6.26 3.31 -0.92
CA GLY A 215 7.23 4.32 -0.50
C GLY A 215 7.02 5.59 -1.33
N ASN A 216 7.97 6.51 -1.34
CA ASN A 216 7.84 7.70 -2.20
C ASN A 216 9.21 8.40 -2.37
N THR A 217 9.22 9.51 -3.11
CA THR A 217 10.37 10.42 -3.24
C THR A 217 10.08 11.71 -2.48
N PRO A 218 10.95 12.18 -1.55
CA PRO A 218 12.16 11.50 -1.04
C PRO A 218 11.84 10.20 -0.31
N ALA A 219 12.87 9.34 -0.14
CA ALA A 219 12.75 8.05 0.51
C ALA A 219 12.14 8.19 1.92
N ARG A 220 11.11 7.40 2.18
CA ARG A 220 10.33 7.43 3.42
C ARG A 220 9.85 6.04 3.79
N GLU A 221 9.41 5.91 5.02
CA GLU A 221 8.84 4.65 5.49
C GLU A 221 7.70 4.16 4.62
N LYS A 222 7.70 2.86 4.40
CA LYS A 222 6.63 2.14 3.71
C LYS A 222 5.34 2.36 4.46
N HIS A 223 4.27 2.64 3.74
CA HIS A 223 2.99 2.90 4.37
C HIS A 223 1.82 2.45 3.50
N LEU A 224 0.72 2.10 4.15
CA LEU A 224 -0.54 1.84 3.46
C LEU A 224 -1.12 3.14 2.94
N VAL A 225 -1.51 3.13 1.67
CA VAL A 225 -2.14 4.27 1.00
C VAL A 225 -3.54 4.48 1.56
N ARG A 226 -3.85 5.72 1.93
CA ARG A 226 -5.18 6.07 2.44
C ARG A 226 -6.20 6.16 1.31
N ASN A 227 -7.31 5.45 1.47
CA ASN A 227 -8.49 5.72 0.66
C ASN A 227 -9.17 7.01 1.17
N PRO A 228 -9.45 8.00 0.31
CA PRO A 228 -10.17 9.22 0.70
C PRO A 228 -11.62 8.92 1.15
N ASN A 229 -12.23 7.82 0.70
CA ASN A 229 -13.50 7.35 1.24
C ASN A 229 -13.27 6.62 2.58
N PRO A 230 -13.70 7.20 3.73
CA PRO A 230 -13.43 6.62 5.05
C PRO A 230 -14.14 5.29 5.28
N LEU A 231 -15.23 5.00 4.57
CA LEU A 231 -15.99 3.75 4.69
C LEU A 231 -15.24 2.57 4.11
N HIS A 232 -14.31 2.82 3.20
CA HIS A 232 -13.53 1.78 2.52
C HIS A 232 -12.05 1.79 2.94
N ASN A 233 -11.58 2.85 3.63
CA ASN A 233 -10.16 2.97 4.00
C ASN A 233 -9.68 1.77 4.85
N PRO A 234 -8.58 1.09 4.49
CA PRO A 234 -7.60 1.40 3.44
C PRO A 234 -7.84 0.66 2.10
N TRP A 235 -9.01 0.11 1.88
CA TRP A 235 -9.34 -0.69 0.71
C TRP A 235 -9.83 0.19 -0.44
N PHE A 236 -9.38 -0.10 -1.66
CA PHE A 236 -9.85 0.50 -2.91
C PHE A 236 -10.71 -0.52 -3.64
N ILE A 237 -11.94 -0.14 -3.97
CA ILE A 237 -12.89 -1.02 -4.64
C ILE A 237 -12.76 -0.83 -6.14
N LEU A 238 -12.49 -1.92 -6.85
CA LEU A 238 -12.33 -1.97 -8.31
C LEU A 238 -13.42 -2.82 -8.94
N SER A 239 -13.78 -2.47 -10.15
CA SER A 239 -14.71 -3.20 -11.00
C SER A 239 -14.06 -3.49 -12.36
N GLU A 240 -14.45 -4.57 -13.02
CA GLU A 240 -13.92 -4.94 -14.34
C GLU A 240 -14.14 -3.84 -15.38
N GLY A 241 -15.28 -3.14 -15.28
CA GLY A 241 -15.66 -2.03 -16.15
C GLY A 241 -14.89 -0.73 -15.94
N ASP A 242 -14.08 -0.60 -14.88
CA ASP A 242 -13.37 0.65 -14.60
C ASP A 242 -12.38 0.96 -15.74
N GLU A 243 -12.45 2.16 -16.29
CA GLU A 243 -11.52 2.61 -17.35
C GLU A 243 -10.11 2.86 -16.83
N ALA A 244 -9.97 3.20 -15.55
CA ALA A 244 -8.71 3.46 -14.88
C ALA A 244 -8.81 3.10 -13.39
N ILE A 245 -7.67 2.83 -12.77
CA ILE A 245 -7.54 2.48 -11.36
C ILE A 245 -7.08 3.72 -10.59
N GLN A 246 -7.94 4.20 -9.68
CA GLN A 246 -7.62 5.36 -8.84
C GLN A 246 -7.16 4.90 -7.47
N ILE A 247 -5.90 5.18 -7.12
CA ILE A 247 -5.32 4.92 -5.80
C ILE A 247 -4.96 6.27 -5.18
N SER A 248 -5.79 6.74 -4.26
CA SER A 248 -5.64 8.05 -3.63
C SER A 248 -5.50 9.17 -4.69
N VAL A 249 -4.33 9.80 -4.78
CA VAL A 249 -4.03 10.88 -5.74
C VAL A 249 -3.46 10.37 -7.07
N PHE A 250 -3.18 9.08 -7.19
CA PHE A 250 -2.58 8.48 -8.37
C PHE A 250 -3.63 7.79 -9.24
N ARG A 251 -3.54 8.00 -10.54
CA ARG A 251 -4.39 7.36 -11.55
C ARG A 251 -3.53 6.46 -12.43
N PHE A 252 -3.90 5.20 -12.51
CA PHE A 252 -3.27 4.17 -13.33
C PHE A 252 -4.21 3.74 -14.45
N ASN A 253 -3.65 3.45 -15.63
CA ASN A 253 -4.38 2.75 -16.68
C ASN A 253 -4.51 1.26 -16.33
N LYS A 254 -5.40 0.53 -16.99
CA LYS A 254 -5.60 -0.91 -16.73
C LYS A 254 -4.33 -1.74 -16.96
N ASP A 255 -3.56 -1.43 -18.00
CA ASP A 255 -2.31 -2.10 -18.35
C ASP A 255 -1.14 -1.78 -17.40
N GLU A 256 -1.33 -0.80 -16.51
CA GLU A 256 -0.40 -0.42 -15.45
C GLU A 256 -0.60 -1.24 -14.16
N LEU A 257 -1.67 -2.07 -14.06
CA LEU A 257 -1.78 -3.15 -13.10
C LEU A 257 -1.01 -4.35 -13.64
N ARG A 258 0.03 -4.78 -12.93
CA ARG A 258 1.04 -5.70 -13.45
C ARG A 258 1.50 -6.72 -12.42
N HIS A 259 2.06 -7.84 -12.90
CA HIS A 259 2.62 -8.91 -12.08
C HIS A 259 3.99 -9.36 -12.60
N TYR A 260 4.81 -9.94 -11.73
CA TYR A 260 6.07 -10.60 -12.08
C TYR A 260 5.84 -11.91 -12.82
#